data_a0b1f9755794fc5edc11450418b50a3d
#
_entry.id   a0b1f9755794fc5edc11450418b50a3d
#
_cell.length_a   1.000
_cell.length_b   1.000
_cell.length_c   1.000
_cell.angle_alpha   90.00
_cell.angle_beta   90.00
_cell.angle_gamma   90.00
#
_symmetry.space_group_name_H-M   'P 1'
#
loop_
_entity.id
_entity.type
_entity.pdbx_description
1 polymer ?
#
loop_
_entity_poly.entity_id
_entity_poly.type
_entity_poly.pdbx_seq_one_letter_code
_entity_poly.pdbx_strand_id
1 'polypeptide(L)'
;MGFLELAKERYSCRKISDRPVEQEKVQKILEAALAAPTAHNMQPEHIWMITKPADIEKVKEATTCTFGAGLFFVVGAKKEDGWIRDADGRSFADVDAAIVGTHIMMEVKDLGLDTTWVGWFDPNVMRKNFPDMEGYDLVAIFPVGYALPEAHPSRLHSDRKKQEDVVTFL
;
A
#
# COMPACT_ATOMS: atom_id res chain seq x y z
N MET A 1 -10.53 12.22 -13.49
CA MET A 1 -10.64 12.96 -12.22
C MET A 1 -9.34 13.73 -12.01
N GLY A 2 -9.39 14.95 -11.44
CA GLY A 2 -8.15 15.64 -11.10
C GLY A 2 -7.50 15.02 -9.85
N PHE A 3 -6.18 15.13 -9.72
CA PHE A 3 -5.45 14.49 -8.59
C PHE A 3 -5.99 14.92 -7.21
N LEU A 4 -6.33 16.21 -7.04
CA LEU A 4 -6.85 16.70 -5.76
C LEU A 4 -8.22 16.10 -5.41
N GLU A 5 -9.07 15.90 -6.41
CA GLU A 5 -10.38 15.26 -6.26
C GLU A 5 -10.19 13.80 -5.88
N LEU A 6 -9.33 13.07 -6.61
CA LEU A 6 -8.97 11.69 -6.33
C LEU A 6 -8.45 11.52 -4.89
N ALA A 7 -7.54 12.39 -4.47
CA ALA A 7 -6.96 12.36 -3.13
C ALA A 7 -8.00 12.61 -2.01
N LYS A 8 -9.02 13.42 -2.28
CA LYS A 8 -10.13 13.68 -1.34
C LYS A 8 -11.15 12.55 -1.32
N GLU A 9 -11.47 11.96 -2.47
CA GLU A 9 -12.46 10.89 -2.59
C GLU A 9 -11.94 9.53 -2.09
N ARG A 10 -10.62 9.28 -2.21
CA ARG A 10 -10.02 8.08 -1.70
C ARG A 10 -10.21 7.97 -0.18
N TYR A 11 -10.74 6.88 0.28
CA TYR A 11 -10.83 6.55 1.70
C TYR A 11 -10.27 5.14 1.99
N SER A 12 -9.98 4.85 3.25
CA SER A 12 -9.56 3.52 3.69
C SER A 12 -10.77 2.59 3.74
N CYS A 13 -10.98 1.85 2.66
CA CYS A 13 -12.07 0.90 2.53
C CYS A 13 -11.81 -0.36 3.36
N ARG A 14 -12.79 -0.78 4.17
CA ARG A 14 -12.70 -1.94 5.07
C ARG A 14 -13.83 -2.95 4.84
N LYS A 15 -14.45 -2.89 3.67
CA LYS A 15 -15.47 -3.83 3.20
C LYS A 15 -15.28 -4.00 1.70
N ILE A 16 -14.52 -5.01 1.31
CA ILE A 16 -14.07 -5.25 -0.05
C ILE A 16 -14.65 -6.59 -0.49
N SER A 17 -15.08 -6.67 -1.74
CA SER A 17 -15.54 -7.90 -2.37
C SER A 17 -14.35 -8.77 -2.78
N ASP A 18 -14.51 -10.08 -2.72
CA ASP A 18 -13.61 -11.08 -3.27
C ASP A 18 -13.74 -11.25 -4.80
N ARG A 19 -14.62 -10.46 -5.43
CA ARG A 19 -14.75 -10.43 -6.89
C ARG A 19 -13.37 -10.24 -7.53
N PRO A 20 -12.98 -11.09 -8.50
CA PRO A 20 -11.71 -10.95 -9.19
C PRO A 20 -11.56 -9.56 -9.83
N VAL A 21 -10.37 -8.98 -9.64
CA VAL A 21 -9.96 -7.75 -10.31
C VAL A 21 -9.43 -8.10 -11.70
N GLU A 22 -9.84 -7.34 -12.70
CA GLU A 22 -9.42 -7.53 -14.08
C GLU A 22 -7.91 -7.36 -14.24
N GLN A 23 -7.28 -8.26 -15.00
CA GLN A 23 -5.83 -8.27 -15.21
C GLN A 23 -5.29 -6.93 -15.77
N GLU A 24 -6.07 -6.24 -16.60
CA GLU A 24 -5.70 -4.93 -17.12
C GLU A 24 -5.58 -3.89 -16.00
N LYS A 25 -6.49 -3.91 -15.02
CA LYS A 25 -6.40 -3.01 -13.85
C LYS A 25 -5.21 -3.34 -12.97
N VAL A 26 -4.95 -4.63 -12.75
CA VAL A 26 -3.76 -5.08 -12.02
C VAL A 26 -2.49 -4.56 -12.68
N GLN A 27 -2.40 -4.65 -14.02
CA GLN A 27 -1.24 -4.16 -14.76
C GLN A 27 -1.05 -2.64 -14.61
N LYS A 28 -2.13 -1.85 -14.67
CA LYS A 28 -2.08 -0.39 -14.45
C LYS A 28 -1.61 -0.03 -13.03
N ILE A 29 -2.06 -0.78 -12.02
CA ILE A 29 -1.59 -0.59 -10.64
C ILE A 29 -0.08 -0.81 -10.54
N LEU A 30 0.44 -1.87 -11.18
CA LEU A 30 1.88 -2.15 -11.20
C LEU A 30 2.66 -1.07 -11.99
N GLU A 31 2.13 -0.58 -13.12
CA GLU A 31 2.73 0.52 -13.88
C GLU A 31 2.82 1.80 -13.05
N ALA A 32 1.76 2.15 -12.31
CA ALA A 32 1.77 3.29 -11.40
C ALA A 32 2.79 3.12 -10.27
N ALA A 33 2.90 1.91 -9.70
CA ALA A 33 3.89 1.60 -8.69
C ALA A 33 5.32 1.79 -9.21
N LEU A 34 5.61 1.28 -10.41
CA LEU A 34 6.92 1.40 -11.06
C LEU A 34 7.25 2.82 -11.54
N ALA A 35 6.25 3.67 -11.69
CA ALA A 35 6.44 5.10 -12.02
C ALA A 35 6.74 5.96 -10.79
N ALA A 36 6.68 5.39 -9.59
CA ALA A 36 6.96 6.10 -8.35
C ALA A 36 8.43 6.52 -8.27
N PRO A 37 8.74 7.77 -7.84
CA PRO A 37 10.12 8.18 -7.64
C PRO A 37 10.71 7.54 -6.39
N THR A 38 12.01 7.24 -6.44
CA THR A 38 12.80 6.79 -5.29
C THR A 38 14.04 7.66 -5.13
N ALA A 39 14.58 7.72 -3.92
CA ALA A 39 15.79 8.49 -3.63
C ALA A 39 16.95 8.00 -4.51
N HIS A 40 17.54 8.92 -5.30
CA HIS A 40 18.58 8.62 -6.30
C HIS A 40 18.22 7.52 -7.30
N ASN A 41 16.91 7.23 -7.46
CA ASN A 41 16.41 6.12 -8.30
C ASN A 41 17.00 4.75 -7.90
N MET A 42 17.24 4.55 -6.61
CA MET A 42 17.83 3.31 -6.08
C MET A 42 16.86 2.12 -6.16
N GLN A 43 15.53 2.37 -6.15
CA GLN A 43 14.50 1.35 -6.31
C GLN A 43 14.66 0.15 -5.35
N PRO A 44 14.73 0.40 -4.02
CA PRO A 44 14.97 -0.63 -3.01
C PRO A 44 13.72 -1.48 -2.71
N GLU A 45 12.58 -1.06 -3.26
CA GLU A 45 11.29 -1.67 -3.01
C GLU A 45 11.11 -3.01 -3.72
N HIS A 46 10.26 -3.85 -3.13
CA HIS A 46 9.72 -5.04 -3.76
C HIS A 46 8.22 -5.13 -3.52
N ILE A 47 7.50 -5.64 -4.52
CA ILE A 47 6.04 -5.79 -4.48
C ILE A 47 5.71 -7.27 -4.67
N TRP A 48 5.01 -7.85 -3.71
CA TRP A 48 4.44 -9.18 -3.83
C TRP A 48 2.95 -9.09 -4.09
N MET A 49 2.47 -9.77 -5.12
CA MET A 49 1.05 -9.86 -5.43
C MET A 49 0.53 -11.24 -4.99
N ILE A 50 -0.50 -11.25 -4.16
CA ILE A 50 -1.10 -12.47 -3.59
C ILE A 50 -2.56 -12.55 -4.04
N THR A 51 -2.89 -13.64 -4.75
CA THR A 51 -4.24 -13.89 -5.30
C THR A 51 -4.73 -15.32 -5.06
N LYS A 52 -3.82 -16.26 -4.77
CA LYS A 52 -4.20 -17.66 -4.58
C LYS A 52 -4.89 -17.83 -3.23
N PRO A 53 -6.06 -18.51 -3.17
CA PRO A 53 -6.80 -18.69 -1.92
C PRO A 53 -5.94 -19.27 -0.78
N ALA A 54 -5.08 -20.24 -1.07
CA ALA A 54 -4.19 -20.83 -0.06
C ALA A 54 -3.16 -19.83 0.49
N ASP A 55 -2.70 -18.88 -0.32
CA ASP A 55 -1.77 -17.83 0.11
C ASP A 55 -2.50 -16.69 0.85
N ILE A 56 -3.76 -16.43 0.50
CA ILE A 56 -4.62 -15.49 1.24
C ILE A 56 -4.85 -15.98 2.67
N GLU A 57 -5.05 -17.29 2.88
CA GLU A 57 -5.16 -17.85 4.24
C GLU A 57 -3.87 -17.61 5.05
N LYS A 58 -2.69 -17.68 4.45
CA LYS A 58 -1.43 -17.33 5.10
C LYS A 58 -1.34 -15.84 5.48
N VAL A 59 -1.90 -14.93 4.65
CA VAL A 59 -2.01 -13.51 5.02
C VAL A 59 -2.90 -13.33 6.24
N LYS A 60 -4.01 -14.07 6.34
CA LYS A 60 -4.91 -14.02 7.50
C LYS A 60 -4.25 -14.46 8.82
N GLU A 61 -3.21 -15.27 8.76
CA GLU A 61 -2.43 -15.60 9.96
C GLU A 61 -1.63 -14.41 10.49
N ALA A 62 -1.21 -13.49 9.61
CA ALA A 62 -0.43 -12.31 9.98
C ALA A 62 -1.28 -11.09 10.33
N THR A 63 -2.52 -11.01 9.85
CA THR A 63 -3.41 -9.86 10.10
C THR A 63 -4.87 -10.22 9.99
N THR A 64 -5.69 -9.55 10.82
CA THR A 64 -7.17 -9.58 10.69
C THR A 64 -7.69 -8.56 9.67
N CYS A 65 -6.81 -7.69 9.13
CA CYS A 65 -7.18 -6.57 8.26
C CYS A 65 -7.23 -6.97 6.78
N THR A 66 -7.84 -8.10 6.43
CA THR A 66 -8.01 -8.56 5.05
C THR A 66 -9.25 -8.00 4.36
N PHE A 67 -10.25 -7.58 5.15
CA PHE A 67 -11.47 -6.89 4.72
C PHE A 67 -12.28 -7.57 3.60
N GLY A 68 -12.06 -8.88 3.39
CA GLY A 68 -12.76 -9.68 2.39
C GLY A 68 -12.11 -9.68 1.00
N ALA A 69 -10.99 -9.00 0.80
CA ALA A 69 -10.34 -8.90 -0.51
C ALA A 69 -9.80 -10.24 -1.03
N GLY A 70 -9.85 -10.42 -2.35
CA GLY A 70 -9.26 -11.56 -3.07
C GLY A 70 -7.92 -11.25 -3.74
N LEU A 71 -7.42 -10.01 -3.63
CA LEU A 71 -6.13 -9.55 -4.15
C LEU A 71 -5.42 -8.73 -3.08
N PHE A 72 -4.13 -8.98 -2.91
CA PHE A 72 -3.27 -8.21 -1.99
C PHE A 72 -1.99 -7.81 -2.69
N PHE A 73 -1.55 -6.58 -2.48
CA PHE A 73 -0.16 -6.18 -2.71
C PHE A 73 0.51 -6.01 -1.34
N VAL A 74 1.68 -6.61 -1.19
CA VAL A 74 2.58 -6.38 -0.06
C VAL A 74 3.74 -5.58 -0.58
N VAL A 75 4.09 -4.49 0.10
CA VAL A 75 5.22 -3.64 -0.26
C VAL A 75 6.23 -3.65 0.86
N GLY A 76 7.46 -3.89 0.53
CA GLY A 76 8.61 -3.81 1.42
C GLY A 76 9.84 -3.29 0.69
N ALA A 77 10.92 -3.07 1.42
CA ALA A 77 12.19 -2.64 0.85
C ALA A 77 13.36 -3.31 1.55
N LYS A 78 14.49 -3.43 0.84
CA LYS A 78 15.77 -3.79 1.45
C LYS A 78 16.49 -2.53 1.90
N LYS A 79 16.81 -2.47 3.18
CA LYS A 79 17.46 -1.30 3.78
C LYS A 79 18.82 -0.99 3.15
N GLU A 80 19.56 -2.02 2.81
CA GLU A 80 20.89 -1.94 2.19
C GLU A 80 20.86 -1.46 0.73
N ASP A 81 19.72 -1.64 0.03
CA ASP A 81 19.54 -1.20 -1.37
C ASP A 81 19.05 0.26 -1.45
N GLY A 82 18.60 0.85 -0.33
CA GLY A 82 18.12 2.22 -0.28
C GLY A 82 19.25 3.25 -0.19
N TRP A 83 18.97 4.46 -0.67
CA TRP A 83 19.88 5.57 -0.46
C TRP A 83 20.04 5.91 1.02
N ILE A 84 21.28 6.10 1.44
CA ILE A 84 21.63 6.49 2.80
C ILE A 84 22.10 7.95 2.76
N ARG A 85 21.51 8.81 3.60
CA ARG A 85 21.90 10.20 3.71
C ARG A 85 23.19 10.32 4.53
N ASP A 86 24.25 10.86 3.92
CA ASP A 86 25.58 10.95 4.55
C ASP A 86 25.60 11.75 5.86
N ALA A 87 24.74 12.77 5.99
CA ALA A 87 24.75 13.67 7.13
C ALA A 87 24.36 12.99 8.46
N ASP A 88 23.52 11.97 8.43
CA ASP A 88 22.98 11.33 9.64
C ASP A 88 22.84 9.80 9.53
N GLY A 89 23.25 9.19 8.42
CA GLY A 89 23.18 7.74 8.20
C GLY A 89 21.76 7.18 8.02
N ARG A 90 20.75 8.05 7.79
CA ARG A 90 19.36 7.60 7.60
C ARG A 90 19.18 6.92 6.25
N SER A 91 18.72 5.67 6.26
CA SER A 91 18.23 5.00 5.04
C SER A 91 16.86 5.55 4.62
N PHE A 92 16.63 5.66 3.32
CA PHE A 92 15.37 6.10 2.72
C PHE A 92 14.55 4.93 2.14
N ALA A 93 14.98 3.69 2.31
CA ALA A 93 14.29 2.53 1.77
C ALA A 93 12.81 2.46 2.14
N ASP A 94 12.46 2.67 3.42
CA ASP A 94 11.06 2.68 3.88
C ASP A 94 10.27 3.86 3.32
N VAL A 95 10.92 5.01 3.13
CA VAL A 95 10.30 6.20 2.52
C VAL A 95 9.98 5.91 1.07
N ASP A 96 10.92 5.32 0.32
CA ASP A 96 10.73 4.95 -1.08
C ASP A 96 9.60 3.93 -1.22
N ALA A 97 9.60 2.86 -0.41
CA ALA A 97 8.52 1.88 -0.37
C ALA A 97 7.15 2.52 -0.03
N ALA A 98 7.11 3.52 0.85
CA ALA A 98 5.89 4.25 1.18
C ALA A 98 5.39 5.13 0.01
N ILE A 99 6.31 5.71 -0.78
CA ILE A 99 5.96 6.45 -2.00
C ILE A 99 5.34 5.49 -3.02
N VAL A 100 5.97 4.34 -3.26
CA VAL A 100 5.44 3.27 -4.14
C VAL A 100 4.06 2.81 -3.67
N GLY A 101 3.90 2.51 -2.38
CA GLY A 101 2.61 2.14 -1.79
C GLY A 101 1.53 3.21 -1.97
N THR A 102 1.91 4.49 -1.93
CA THR A 102 1.01 5.62 -2.20
C THR A 102 0.55 5.62 -3.66
N HIS A 103 1.45 5.36 -4.62
CA HIS A 103 1.09 5.26 -6.04
C HIS A 103 0.13 4.09 -6.28
N ILE A 104 0.38 2.92 -5.70
CA ILE A 104 -0.56 1.78 -5.72
C ILE A 104 -1.94 2.22 -5.23
N MET A 105 -2.01 2.84 -4.05
CA MET A 105 -3.27 3.23 -3.42
C MET A 105 -4.06 4.26 -4.24
N MET A 106 -3.38 5.20 -4.89
CA MET A 106 -4.02 6.23 -5.71
C MET A 106 -4.53 5.64 -7.03
N GLU A 107 -3.73 4.81 -7.71
CA GLU A 107 -4.13 4.15 -8.96
C GLU A 107 -5.30 3.18 -8.74
N VAL A 108 -5.29 2.41 -7.64
CA VAL A 108 -6.43 1.58 -7.24
C VAL A 108 -7.72 2.41 -7.24
N LYS A 109 -7.68 3.60 -6.65
CA LYS A 109 -8.87 4.48 -6.58
C LYS A 109 -9.25 5.06 -7.95
N ASP A 110 -8.29 5.47 -8.77
CA ASP A 110 -8.55 6.01 -10.11
C ASP A 110 -9.20 4.98 -11.04
N LEU A 111 -8.86 3.70 -10.86
CA LEU A 111 -9.45 2.56 -11.58
C LEU A 111 -10.84 2.15 -11.07
N GLY A 112 -11.43 2.86 -10.10
CA GLY A 112 -12.73 2.55 -9.50
C GLY A 112 -12.71 1.32 -8.60
N LEU A 113 -11.52 0.98 -8.09
CA LEU A 113 -11.31 -0.01 -7.04
C LEU A 113 -11.13 0.69 -5.69
N ASP A 114 -11.08 -0.09 -4.63
CA ASP A 114 -10.84 0.43 -3.29
C ASP A 114 -9.78 -0.40 -2.56
N THR A 115 -9.10 0.25 -1.63
CA THR A 115 -8.07 -0.36 -0.80
C THR A 115 -7.95 0.38 0.54
N THR A 116 -7.11 -0.13 1.41
CA THR A 116 -6.63 0.57 2.61
C THR A 116 -5.16 0.24 2.85
N TRP A 117 -4.41 1.19 3.38
CA TRP A 117 -3.07 0.94 3.90
C TRP A 117 -3.17 0.15 5.21
N VAL A 118 -2.70 -1.08 5.22
CA VAL A 118 -2.62 -1.93 6.41
C VAL A 118 -1.18 -1.95 6.90
N GLY A 119 -0.93 -1.31 8.05
CA GLY A 119 0.31 -1.44 8.81
C GLY A 119 0.16 -2.37 10.02
N TRP A 120 -1.06 -2.86 10.29
CA TRP A 120 -1.35 -3.75 11.40
C TRP A 120 -1.24 -5.21 10.96
N PHE A 121 -0.04 -5.74 10.92
CA PHE A 121 0.26 -7.15 10.62
C PHE A 121 1.56 -7.58 11.33
N ASP A 122 1.75 -8.88 11.50
CA ASP A 122 3.00 -9.44 12.01
C ASP A 122 3.96 -9.74 10.83
N PRO A 123 5.05 -8.97 10.67
CA PRO A 123 6.00 -9.17 9.58
C PRO A 123 6.78 -10.50 9.70
N ASN A 124 6.94 -11.05 10.91
CA ASN A 124 7.63 -12.32 11.10
C ASN A 124 6.76 -13.49 10.62
N VAL A 125 5.44 -13.41 10.86
CA VAL A 125 4.48 -14.40 10.33
C VAL A 125 4.44 -14.30 8.80
N MET A 126 4.46 -13.08 8.23
CA MET A 126 4.53 -12.90 6.78
C MET A 126 5.79 -13.55 6.20
N ARG A 127 6.98 -13.28 6.73
CA ARG A 127 8.25 -13.88 6.25
C ARG A 127 8.26 -15.40 6.41
N LYS A 128 7.75 -15.92 7.52
CA LYS A 128 7.61 -17.38 7.75
C LYS A 128 6.74 -18.03 6.67
N ASN A 129 5.62 -17.41 6.32
CA ASN A 129 4.65 -17.94 5.36
C ASN A 129 5.03 -17.69 3.90
N PHE A 130 5.86 -16.67 3.66
CA PHE A 130 6.36 -16.26 2.35
C PHE A 130 7.88 -16.03 2.42
N PRO A 131 8.69 -17.09 2.29
CA PRO A 131 10.15 -17.01 2.41
C PRO A 131 10.81 -15.99 1.47
N ASP A 132 10.20 -15.70 0.32
CA ASP A 132 10.69 -14.68 -0.62
C ASP A 132 10.67 -13.26 -0.03
N MET A 133 10.02 -13.04 1.11
CA MET A 133 9.99 -11.78 1.85
C MET A 133 11.14 -11.66 2.88
N GLU A 134 11.97 -12.69 3.01
CA GLU A 134 13.10 -12.67 3.94
C GLU A 134 14.12 -11.58 3.54
N GLY A 135 14.64 -10.85 4.51
CA GLY A 135 15.56 -9.74 4.28
C GLY A 135 14.91 -8.42 3.87
N TYR A 136 13.58 -8.37 3.73
CA TYR A 136 12.86 -7.13 3.46
C TYR A 136 12.19 -6.57 4.72
N ASP A 137 12.26 -5.27 4.89
CA ASP A 137 11.41 -4.53 5.81
C ASP A 137 10.05 -4.33 5.17
N LEU A 138 9.03 -5.05 5.67
CA LEU A 138 7.68 -5.01 5.11
C LEU A 138 6.96 -3.76 5.62
N VAL A 139 6.56 -2.88 4.69
CA VAL A 139 6.02 -1.55 5.01
C VAL A 139 4.49 -1.56 5.08
N ALA A 140 3.83 -2.20 4.13
CA ALA A 140 2.36 -2.23 4.09
C ALA A 140 1.79 -3.43 3.34
N ILE A 141 0.55 -3.78 3.69
CA ILE A 141 -0.32 -4.67 2.92
C ILE A 141 -1.49 -3.84 2.38
N PHE A 142 -1.81 -4.02 1.10
CA PHE A 142 -2.94 -3.39 0.42
C PHE A 142 -3.93 -4.47 -0.01
N PRO A 143 -5.02 -4.71 0.75
CA PRO A 143 -6.16 -5.46 0.24
C PRO A 143 -6.85 -4.66 -0.85
N VAL A 144 -7.03 -5.23 -2.04
CA VAL A 144 -7.56 -4.52 -3.21
C VAL A 144 -8.77 -5.25 -3.77
N GLY A 145 -9.78 -4.50 -4.18
CA GLY A 145 -10.96 -5.02 -4.85
C GLY A 145 -12.07 -3.97 -4.96
N TYR A 146 -13.26 -4.42 -5.24
CA TYR A 146 -14.45 -3.56 -5.33
C TYR A 146 -15.06 -3.37 -3.95
N ALA A 147 -15.37 -2.13 -3.58
CA ALA A 147 -16.10 -1.86 -2.35
C ALA A 147 -17.47 -2.56 -2.36
N LEU A 148 -17.86 -3.14 -1.23
CA LEU A 148 -19.21 -3.64 -1.03
C LEU A 148 -20.20 -2.47 -0.92
N PRO A 149 -21.49 -2.66 -1.25
CA PRO A 149 -22.49 -1.58 -1.21
C PRO A 149 -22.60 -0.85 0.13
N GLU A 150 -22.32 -1.56 1.24
CA GLU A 150 -22.34 -1.01 2.59
C GLU A 150 -21.00 -0.39 3.03
N ALA A 151 -19.99 -0.35 2.15
CA ALA A 151 -18.72 0.31 2.44
C ALA A 151 -18.90 1.83 2.46
N HIS A 152 -18.32 2.45 3.44
CA HIS A 152 -18.36 3.91 3.59
C HIS A 152 -17.09 4.42 4.27
N PRO A 153 -16.70 5.68 4.05
CA PRO A 153 -15.61 6.31 4.78
C PRO A 153 -15.87 6.30 6.29
N SER A 154 -14.82 6.12 7.09
CA SER A 154 -14.94 6.35 8.53
C SER A 154 -15.14 7.83 8.83
N ARG A 155 -15.68 8.16 10.02
CA ARG A 155 -15.81 9.55 10.46
C ARG A 155 -14.48 10.32 10.46
N LEU A 156 -13.35 9.62 10.62
CA LEU A 156 -12.01 10.20 10.61
C LEU A 156 -11.51 10.56 9.20
N HIS A 157 -12.23 10.17 8.15
CA HIS A 157 -11.83 10.44 6.78
C HIS A 157 -11.73 11.95 6.49
N SER A 158 -12.68 12.72 7.00
CA SER A 158 -12.73 14.19 6.87
C SER A 158 -12.08 14.95 8.03
N ASP A 159 -11.68 14.25 9.08
CA ASP A 159 -11.01 14.85 10.22
C ASP A 159 -9.54 15.17 9.86
N ARG A 160 -9.23 16.44 9.78
CA ARG A 160 -7.90 16.95 9.40
C ARG A 160 -7.50 18.08 10.33
N LYS A 161 -6.22 18.12 10.66
CA LYS A 161 -5.62 19.29 11.29
C LYS A 161 -5.82 20.51 10.40
N LYS A 162 -5.89 21.69 10.99
CA LYS A 162 -5.91 22.93 10.24
C LYS A 162 -4.56 23.14 9.56
N GLN A 163 -4.56 23.89 8.46
CA GLN A 163 -3.34 24.22 7.72
C GLN A 163 -2.29 24.88 8.62
N GLU A 164 -2.71 25.82 9.47
CA GLU A 164 -1.85 26.53 10.42
C GLU A 164 -1.13 25.66 11.44
N ASP A 165 -1.68 24.46 11.75
CA ASP A 165 -1.08 23.50 12.68
C ASP A 165 0.03 22.66 12.05
N VAL A 166 0.13 22.61 10.72
CA VAL A 166 1.03 21.70 9.99
C VAL A 166 1.86 22.38 8.91
N VAL A 167 1.60 23.67 8.62
CA VAL A 167 2.33 24.45 7.62
C VAL A 167 2.84 25.73 8.27
N THR A 168 4.14 25.98 8.15
CA THR A 168 4.79 27.22 8.57
C THR A 168 5.28 27.96 7.35
N PHE A 169 4.90 29.22 7.22
CA PHE A 169 5.44 30.14 6.21
C PHE A 169 6.65 30.86 6.81
N LEU A 170 7.83 30.69 6.19
CA LEU A 170 9.12 31.27 6.61
C LEU A 170 9.47 32.48 5.74
#